data_6578cd5f5a5aa76f57e0318fc3c7f932
#
_entry.id   6578cd5f5a5aa76f57e0318fc3c7f932
#
_cell.length_a   1.000
_cell.length_b   1.000
_cell.length_c   1.000
_cell.angle_alpha   90.00
_cell.angle_beta   90.00
_cell.angle_gamma   90.00
#
_symmetry.space_group_name_H-M   'P 1'
#
loop_
_entity.id
_entity.type
_entity.pdbx_description
1 polymer ?
#
loop_
_entity_poly.entity_id
_entity_poly.type
_entity_poly.pdbx_seq_one_letter_code
_entity_poly.pdbx_strand_id
1 'polypeptide(L)'
;MEKSKIETYLGFCVRARKIAFGADGIETLKKGVFLLVCDQSISPNSFKTIEKAREKFSCPLLMTPPDMLGALLHKPAVKAAAVKDKNLALAILSVANGDSQFKLYSGGTN
;
A
#
# COMPACT_ATOMS: atom_id res chain seq x y z
N MET A 1 -21.18 -6.35 -11.15
CA MET A 1 -20.59 -5.77 -9.93
C MET A 1 -19.47 -4.83 -10.31
N GLU A 2 -19.49 -3.64 -9.77
CA GLU A 2 -18.48 -2.66 -10.13
C GLU A 2 -17.13 -2.96 -9.48
N LYS A 3 -16.09 -2.74 -10.26
CA LYS A 3 -14.74 -2.82 -9.74
C LYS A 3 -14.47 -1.68 -8.77
N SER A 4 -13.76 -1.97 -7.71
CA SER A 4 -13.28 -0.93 -6.80
C SER A 4 -12.35 0.02 -7.56
N LYS A 5 -12.49 1.31 -7.31
CA LYS A 5 -11.58 2.28 -7.92
C LYS A 5 -10.15 2.06 -7.44
N ILE A 6 -9.98 1.61 -6.19
CA ILE A 6 -8.64 1.28 -5.68
C ILE A 6 -8.05 0.15 -6.47
N GLU A 7 -8.83 -0.89 -6.76
CA GLU A 7 -8.36 -2.00 -7.60
C GLU A 7 -7.91 -1.50 -8.96
N THR A 8 -8.68 -0.60 -9.56
CA THR A 8 -8.35 -0.03 -10.86
C THR A 8 -7.03 0.74 -10.82
N TYR A 9 -6.86 1.59 -9.82
CA TYR A 9 -5.63 2.38 -9.70
C TYR A 9 -4.41 1.52 -9.38
N LEU A 10 -4.57 0.50 -8.54
CA LEU A 10 -3.49 -0.45 -8.29
C LEU A 10 -3.12 -1.20 -9.57
N GLY A 11 -4.12 -1.55 -10.38
CA GLY A 11 -3.88 -2.17 -11.68
C GLY A 11 -3.07 -1.27 -12.60
N PHE A 12 -3.35 0.03 -12.60
CA PHE A 12 -2.56 0.98 -13.35
C PHE A 12 -1.11 1.01 -12.88
N CYS A 13 -0.89 0.98 -11.56
CA CYS A 13 0.46 0.94 -10.99
C CYS A 13 1.22 -0.30 -11.47
N VAL A 14 0.56 -1.44 -11.48
CA VAL A 14 1.18 -2.70 -11.92
C VAL A 14 1.57 -2.61 -13.39
N ARG A 15 0.65 -2.15 -14.24
CA ARG A 15 0.92 -2.06 -15.68
C ARG A 15 2.01 -1.05 -16.00
N ALA A 16 2.07 0.04 -15.24
CA ALA A 16 3.09 1.07 -15.43
C ALA A 16 4.42 0.73 -14.75
N ARG A 17 4.48 -0.38 -14.03
CA ARG A 17 5.66 -0.79 -13.25
C ARG A 17 6.05 0.27 -12.23
N LYS A 18 5.06 0.88 -11.62
CA LYS A 18 5.23 1.92 -10.59
C LYS A 18 4.81 1.39 -9.22
N ILE A 19 5.13 0.13 -8.96
CA ILE A 19 4.77 -0.50 -7.70
C ILE A 19 5.81 -1.57 -7.36
N ALA A 20 6.11 -1.72 -6.08
CA ALA A 20 6.96 -2.80 -5.58
C ALA A 20 6.14 -3.60 -4.57
N PHE A 21 6.39 -4.90 -4.48
CA PHE A 21 5.63 -5.80 -3.64
C PHE A 21 6.50 -6.42 -2.55
N GLY A 22 5.88 -6.64 -1.39
CA GLY A 22 6.50 -7.37 -0.30
C GLY A 22 7.45 -6.52 0.52
N ALA A 23 7.56 -6.86 1.80
CA ALA A 23 8.38 -6.10 2.73
C ALA A 23 9.86 -6.10 2.31
N ASP A 24 10.37 -7.25 1.87
CA ASP A 24 11.78 -7.35 1.48
C ASP A 24 12.10 -6.46 0.28
N GLY A 25 11.24 -6.47 -0.72
CA GLY A 25 11.44 -5.62 -1.90
C GLY A 25 11.33 -4.15 -1.57
N ILE A 26 10.38 -3.80 -0.71
CA ILE A 26 10.19 -2.42 -0.30
C ILE A 26 11.39 -1.92 0.51
N GLU A 27 11.95 -2.78 1.35
CA GLU A 27 13.10 -2.43 2.17
C GLU A 27 14.31 -2.01 1.33
N THR A 28 14.46 -2.58 0.15
CA THR A 28 15.61 -2.25 -0.72
C THR A 28 15.45 -0.94 -1.48
N LEU A 29 14.26 -0.36 -1.50
CA LEU A 29 14.03 0.88 -2.22
C LEU A 29 14.70 2.05 -1.51
N LYS A 30 15.25 2.98 -2.29
CA LYS A 30 15.97 4.12 -1.73
C LYS A 30 15.18 5.41 -1.76
N LYS A 31 14.30 5.58 -2.74
CA LYS A 31 13.50 6.80 -2.90
C LYS A 31 12.35 6.53 -3.87
N GLY A 32 11.50 7.53 -4.03
CA GLY A 32 10.45 7.48 -5.04
C GLY A 32 9.21 6.74 -4.62
N VAL A 33 9.01 6.56 -3.32
CA VAL A 33 7.79 5.94 -2.80
C VAL A 33 6.88 7.03 -2.28
N PHE A 34 5.65 7.04 -2.77
CA PHE A 34 4.67 8.07 -2.42
C PHE A 34 3.51 7.55 -1.57
N LEU A 35 3.34 6.24 -1.50
CA LEU A 35 2.30 5.61 -0.69
C LEU A 35 2.70 4.18 -0.41
N LEU A 36 2.50 3.75 0.83
CA LEU A 36 2.60 2.35 1.20
C LEU A 36 1.21 1.81 1.47
N VAL A 37 0.93 0.60 0.99
CA VAL A 37 -0.34 -0.08 1.24
C VAL A 37 -0.02 -1.41 1.91
N CYS A 38 -0.67 -1.68 3.03
CA CYS A 38 -0.34 -2.84 3.84
C CYS A 38 -1.61 -3.55 4.28
N ASP A 39 -1.62 -4.86 4.15
CA ASP A 39 -2.74 -5.69 4.58
C ASP A 39 -2.69 -5.90 6.09
N GLN A 40 -3.84 -5.85 6.75
CA GLN A 40 -3.90 -6.03 8.20
C GLN A 40 -3.43 -7.42 8.64
N SER A 41 -3.44 -8.39 7.75
CA SER A 41 -3.00 -9.76 8.07
C SER A 41 -1.48 -9.95 7.97
N ILE A 42 -0.73 -8.89 7.68
CA ILE A 42 0.72 -8.96 7.59
C ILE A 42 1.34 -9.40 8.92
N SER A 43 2.46 -10.14 8.86
CA SER A 43 3.14 -10.55 10.08
C SER A 43 3.76 -9.36 10.82
N PRO A 44 3.91 -9.46 12.15
CA PRO A 44 4.52 -8.37 12.91
C PRO A 44 5.94 -8.00 12.44
N ASN A 45 6.75 -8.99 12.07
CA ASN A 45 8.11 -8.69 11.61
C ASN A 45 8.10 -7.93 10.28
N SER A 46 7.26 -8.35 9.35
CA SER A 46 7.14 -7.64 8.08
C SER A 46 6.56 -6.25 8.27
N PHE A 47 5.61 -6.11 9.20
CA PHE A 47 5.03 -4.80 9.47
C PHE A 47 6.07 -3.81 10.00
N LYS A 48 7.01 -4.29 10.82
CA LYS A 48 8.10 -3.42 11.30
C LYS A 48 8.90 -2.85 10.14
N THR A 49 9.16 -3.67 9.14
CA THR A 49 9.86 -3.22 7.93
C THR A 49 9.05 -2.13 7.22
N ILE A 50 7.74 -2.31 7.13
CA ILE A 50 6.88 -1.31 6.48
C ILE A 50 6.82 -0.02 7.29
N GLU A 51 6.78 -0.10 8.62
CA GLU A 51 6.83 1.10 9.47
C GLU A 51 8.11 1.90 9.24
N LYS A 52 9.24 1.20 9.14
CA LYS A 52 10.52 1.87 8.85
C LYS A 52 10.49 2.53 7.48
N ALA A 53 9.91 1.87 6.49
CA ALA A 53 9.79 2.44 5.16
C ALA A 53 8.91 3.69 5.17
N ARG A 54 7.83 3.67 5.95
CA ARG A 54 6.95 4.83 6.09
C ARG A 54 7.73 6.04 6.58
N GLU A 55 8.57 5.84 7.58
CA GLU A 55 9.40 6.92 8.11
C GLU A 55 10.46 7.35 7.11
N LYS A 56 11.12 6.37 6.49
CA LYS A 56 12.19 6.63 5.53
C LYS A 56 11.71 7.48 4.36
N PHE A 57 10.53 7.19 3.83
CA PHE A 57 10.00 7.89 2.66
C PHE A 57 9.09 9.06 3.03
N SER A 58 8.77 9.23 4.30
CA SER A 58 7.85 10.26 4.79
C SER A 58 6.55 10.24 3.99
N CYS A 59 6.02 9.05 3.75
CA CYS A 59 4.81 8.87 2.96
C CYS A 59 3.69 8.25 3.80
N PRO A 60 2.44 8.39 3.37
CA PRO A 60 1.34 7.75 4.09
C PRO A 60 1.38 6.24 3.95
N LEU A 61 0.81 5.57 4.93
CA LEU A 61 0.63 4.12 4.95
C LEU A 61 -0.86 3.84 5.06
N LEU A 62 -1.39 3.15 4.06
CA LEU A 62 -2.81 2.79 4.01
C LEU A 62 -2.97 1.32 4.38
N MET A 63 -3.84 1.05 5.35
CA MET A 63 -4.10 -0.33 5.80
C MET A 63 -5.36 -0.84 5.13
N THR A 64 -5.30 -2.06 4.59
CA THR A 64 -6.46 -2.72 4.00
C THR A 64 -7.00 -3.78 4.96
N PRO A 65 -8.30 -4.16 4.83
CA PRO A 65 -8.82 -5.30 5.58
C PRO A 65 -8.02 -6.57 5.30
N PRO A 66 -8.10 -7.57 6.21
CA PRO A 66 -7.33 -8.81 6.02
C PRO A 66 -7.59 -9.46 4.68
N ASP A 67 -6.52 -9.85 4.01
CA ASP A 67 -6.51 -10.55 2.72
C ASP A 67 -7.06 -9.74 1.54
N MET A 68 -7.39 -8.48 1.75
CA MET A 68 -7.93 -7.66 0.67
C MET A 68 -6.85 -7.18 -0.30
N LEU A 69 -5.66 -6.85 0.19
CA LEU A 69 -4.63 -6.33 -0.69
C LEU A 69 -4.25 -7.33 -1.77
N GLY A 70 -4.03 -8.59 -1.38
CA GLY A 70 -3.74 -9.64 -2.35
C GLY A 70 -4.85 -9.83 -3.36
N ALA A 71 -6.09 -9.73 -2.90
CA ALA A 71 -7.24 -9.84 -3.80
C ALA A 71 -7.28 -8.67 -4.80
N LEU A 72 -7.04 -7.45 -4.32
CA LEU A 72 -7.04 -6.27 -5.19
C LEU A 72 -5.93 -6.32 -6.24
N LEU A 73 -4.78 -6.89 -5.87
CA LEU A 73 -3.64 -7.01 -6.77
C LEU A 73 -3.66 -8.27 -7.61
N HIS A 74 -4.59 -9.18 -7.35
CA HIS A 74 -4.63 -10.51 -7.97
C HIS A 74 -3.34 -11.28 -7.68
N LYS A 75 -2.78 -11.08 -6.49
CA LYS A 75 -1.56 -11.74 -6.01
C LYS A 75 -1.77 -12.11 -4.54
N PRO A 76 -2.40 -13.27 -4.27
CA PRO A 76 -2.87 -13.58 -2.90
C PRO A 76 -1.80 -13.57 -1.81
N ALA A 77 -0.54 -13.81 -2.17
CA ALA A 77 0.53 -13.84 -1.19
C ALA A 77 1.05 -12.45 -0.81
N VAL A 78 0.65 -11.39 -1.50
CA VAL A 78 1.18 -10.06 -1.26
C VAL A 78 0.48 -9.43 -0.07
N LYS A 79 1.24 -8.97 0.91
CA LYS A 79 0.72 -8.30 2.10
C LYS A 79 1.16 -6.84 2.21
N ALA A 80 2.02 -6.37 1.31
CA ALA A 80 2.47 -4.99 1.31
C ALA A 80 2.85 -4.56 -0.09
N ALA A 81 2.64 -3.28 -0.39
CA ALA A 81 2.99 -2.71 -1.69
C ALA A 81 3.44 -1.27 -1.50
N ALA A 82 4.37 -0.83 -2.33
CA ALA A 82 4.84 0.55 -2.37
C ALA A 82 4.50 1.14 -3.72
N VAL A 83 3.72 2.22 -3.71
CA VAL A 83 3.30 2.92 -4.94
C VAL A 83 4.35 3.97 -5.27
N LYS A 84 4.87 3.90 -6.48
CA LYS A 84 6.00 4.72 -6.92
C LYS A 84 5.59 5.82 -7.89
N ASP A 85 4.32 6.11 -8.00
CA ASP A 85 3.79 7.17 -8.85
C ASP A 85 2.98 8.11 -7.98
N LYS A 86 3.36 9.39 -8.00
CA LYS A 86 2.74 10.38 -7.13
C LYS A 86 1.25 10.56 -7.44
N ASN A 87 0.91 10.63 -8.72
CA ASN A 87 -0.47 10.89 -9.12
C ASN A 87 -1.39 9.72 -8.77
N LEU A 88 -0.90 8.49 -9.00
CA LEU A 88 -1.67 7.31 -8.64
C LEU A 88 -1.79 7.16 -7.13
N ALA A 89 -0.74 7.51 -6.39
CA ALA A 89 -0.80 7.50 -4.93
C ALA A 89 -1.89 8.45 -4.41
N LEU A 90 -1.94 9.66 -4.96
CA LEU A 90 -2.96 10.63 -4.57
C LEU A 90 -4.37 10.15 -4.93
N ALA A 91 -4.52 9.54 -6.10
CA ALA A 91 -5.82 9.00 -6.51
C ALA A 91 -6.28 7.89 -5.58
N ILE A 92 -5.38 6.98 -5.20
CA ILE A 92 -5.71 5.91 -4.28
C ILE A 92 -6.13 6.47 -2.92
N LEU A 93 -5.37 7.42 -2.40
CA LEU A 93 -5.69 8.05 -1.11
C LEU A 93 -7.04 8.75 -1.13
N SER A 94 -7.34 9.43 -2.23
CA SER A 94 -8.61 10.14 -2.37
C SER A 94 -9.80 9.17 -2.31
N VAL A 95 -9.70 8.05 -3.01
CA VAL A 95 -10.75 7.04 -3.00
C VAL A 95 -10.85 6.37 -1.62
N ALA A 96 -9.70 6.03 -1.04
CA ALA A 96 -9.67 5.36 0.25
C ALA A 96 -10.25 6.22 1.37
N ASN A 97 -10.07 7.52 1.28
CA ASN A 97 -10.60 8.45 2.27
C ASN A 97 -12.12 8.40 2.36
N GLY A 98 -12.79 8.03 1.28
CA GLY A 98 -14.25 7.88 1.27
C GLY A 98 -14.73 6.47 1.58
N ASP A 99 -13.84 5.56 1.92
CA ASP A 99 -14.19 4.16 2.16
C ASP A 99 -13.69 3.72 3.53
N SER A 100 -14.62 3.45 4.45
CA SER A 100 -14.27 3.14 5.84
C SER A 100 -13.50 1.84 6.04
N GLN A 101 -13.43 0.99 5.02
CA GLN A 101 -12.64 -0.23 5.09
C GLN A 101 -11.14 0.03 5.11
N PHE A 102 -10.71 1.14 4.51
CA PHE A 102 -9.31 1.50 4.39
C PHE A 102 -8.97 2.54 5.45
N LYS A 103 -7.87 2.34 6.15
CA LYS A 103 -7.49 3.23 7.25
C LYS A 103 -6.07 3.71 7.07
N LEU A 104 -5.87 5.00 7.26
CA LEU A 104 -4.53 5.54 7.30
C LEU A 104 -3.89 5.19 8.63
N TYR A 105 -2.67 4.68 8.56
CA TYR A 105 -1.91 4.35 9.75
C TYR A 105 -1.29 5.62 10.32
N SER A 106 -1.59 5.92 11.56
CA SER A 106 -1.09 7.15 12.20
C SER A 106 0.19 6.94 12.99
N GLY A 107 0.72 5.73 12.98
CA GLY A 107 1.87 5.40 13.80
C GLY A 107 1.45 5.08 15.22
N GLY A 108 2.38 4.67 16.03
CA GLY A 108 2.10 4.32 17.40
C GLY A 108 2.45 5.39 18.39
N THR A 109 2.51 6.63 17.96
CA THR A 109 3.10 7.69 18.75
C THR A 109 2.13 8.47 19.61
N ASN A 110 0.92 8.05 19.65
CA ASN A 110 -0.01 8.86 20.46
C ASN A 110 -0.65 8.12 21.52
#